data_4a219b059971b95af816a425086d1c9f
#
_entry.id   4a219b059971b95af816a425086d1c9f
#
_cell.length_a   1.000
_cell.length_b   1.000
_cell.length_c   1.000
_cell.angle_alpha   90.00
_cell.angle_beta   90.00
_cell.angle_gamma   90.00
#
_symmetry.space_group_name_H-M   'P 1'
#
loop_
_entity.id
_entity.type
_entity.pdbx_description
1 polymer ?
#
loop_
_entity_poly.entity_id
_entity_poly.type
_entity_poly.pdbx_seq_one_letter_code
_entity_poly.pdbx_strand_id
1 'polypeptide(L)'
;MTRESIVGPDGDDVVRLGPATVRIIEDGSTTGHRLGIGEITVAPRSAGPPQHRHAQHDEGFYVVSGTARFTVGTAVYDAPAGTLAMIPPGAPHTFANPGDEPLVLLNTFTPDLYVQYFRDLRSLTPAGEAPAPETTARVMSRYATEVADDYASS
;
A
#
# COMPACT_ATOMS: atom_id res chain seq x y z
N MET A 1 -16.41 7.53 15.91
CA MET A 1 -16.46 8.97 16.21
C MET A 1 -15.69 9.72 15.13
N THR A 2 -16.20 10.88 14.73
CA THR A 2 -15.53 11.72 13.73
C THR A 2 -15.00 12.98 14.40
N ARG A 3 -13.86 13.49 13.91
CA ARG A 3 -13.25 14.70 14.43
C ARG A 3 -12.32 15.30 13.36
N GLU A 4 -12.02 16.58 13.52
CA GLU A 4 -11.00 17.21 12.68
C GLU A 4 -9.63 16.62 12.98
N SER A 5 -8.80 16.51 11.94
CA SER A 5 -7.42 16.05 12.04
C SER A 5 -6.57 16.83 11.05
N ILE A 6 -5.47 17.37 11.53
CA ILE A 6 -4.48 18.07 10.70
C ILE A 6 -3.13 17.40 11.00
N VAL A 7 -2.58 16.74 10.00
CA VAL A 7 -1.31 16.01 10.11
C VAL A 7 -0.29 16.69 9.23
N GLY A 8 0.79 17.19 9.82
CA GLY A 8 1.85 17.88 9.09
C GLY A 8 2.81 16.91 8.41
N PRO A 9 3.82 17.45 7.70
CA PRO A 9 4.78 16.62 6.94
C PRO A 9 5.69 15.76 7.82
N ASP A 10 5.85 16.11 9.09
CA ASP A 10 6.76 15.43 10.01
C ASP A 10 6.05 14.41 10.91
N GLY A 11 4.92 13.87 10.46
CA GLY A 11 4.21 12.81 11.19
C GLY A 11 5.11 11.60 11.46
N ASP A 12 4.94 11.01 12.64
CA ASP A 12 5.86 9.98 13.18
C ASP A 12 5.38 8.54 13.06
N ASP A 13 4.15 8.31 12.58
CA ASP A 13 3.64 6.95 12.38
C ASP A 13 4.15 6.37 11.05
N VAL A 14 5.39 5.90 11.10
CA VAL A 14 6.12 5.44 9.91
C VAL A 14 6.42 3.96 10.05
N VAL A 15 6.14 3.22 8.99
CA VAL A 15 6.43 1.79 8.87
C VAL A 15 7.45 1.60 7.75
N ARG A 16 8.62 1.03 8.08
CA ARG A 16 9.67 0.75 7.10
C ARG A 16 9.69 -0.74 6.78
N LEU A 17 9.49 -1.08 5.51
CA LEU A 17 9.36 -2.46 5.04
C LEU A 17 10.32 -2.69 3.87
N GLY A 18 11.60 -2.87 4.15
CA GLY A 18 12.63 -3.01 3.11
C GLY A 18 12.74 -1.75 2.25
N PRO A 19 12.54 -1.85 0.92
CA PRO A 19 12.64 -0.70 0.03
C PRO A 19 11.46 0.26 0.11
N ALA A 20 10.38 -0.11 0.79
CA ALA A 20 9.18 0.71 0.92
C ALA A 20 9.06 1.29 2.33
N THR A 21 8.59 2.54 2.39
CA THR A 21 8.27 3.22 3.64
C THR A 21 6.84 3.73 3.55
N VAL A 22 6.03 3.43 4.56
CA VAL A 22 4.65 3.88 4.64
C VAL A 22 4.51 4.83 5.81
N ARG A 23 4.08 6.06 5.54
CA ARG A 23 3.70 7.01 6.57
C ARG A 23 2.18 6.99 6.68
N ILE A 24 1.66 6.60 7.84
CA ILE A 24 0.22 6.55 8.07
C ILE A 24 -0.24 7.96 8.43
N ILE A 25 -1.10 8.54 7.59
CA ILE A 25 -1.61 9.91 7.74
C ILE A 25 -2.98 9.90 8.39
N GLU A 26 -3.85 8.99 7.97
CA GLU A 26 -5.18 8.79 8.53
C GLU A 26 -5.42 7.30 8.71
N ASP A 27 -5.68 6.88 9.94
CA ASP A 27 -5.88 5.46 10.25
C ASP A 27 -7.36 5.06 10.39
N GLY A 28 -8.25 5.97 10.08
CA GLY A 28 -9.70 5.76 10.20
C GLY A 28 -10.27 6.22 11.55
N SER A 29 -9.42 6.55 12.52
CA SER A 29 -9.90 6.95 13.85
C SER A 29 -10.64 8.29 13.86
N THR A 30 -10.38 9.16 12.90
CA THR A 30 -11.04 10.47 12.81
C THR A 30 -12.24 10.47 11.87
N THR A 31 -12.41 9.42 11.07
CA THR A 31 -13.45 9.35 10.04
C THR A 31 -14.54 8.33 10.34
N GLY A 32 -14.57 7.77 11.55
CA GLY A 32 -15.50 6.71 11.87
C GLY A 32 -15.26 5.45 11.04
N HIS A 33 -14.01 5.12 10.78
CA HIS A 33 -13.57 3.95 10.00
C HIS A 33 -14.03 3.94 8.54
N ARG A 34 -14.23 5.13 7.95
CA ARG A 34 -14.66 5.22 6.54
C ARG A 34 -13.51 5.34 5.58
N LEU A 35 -12.36 5.89 6.02
CA LEU A 35 -11.24 6.22 5.14
C LEU A 35 -9.92 6.06 5.88
N GLY A 36 -8.98 5.36 5.27
CA GLY A 36 -7.58 5.34 5.65
C GLY A 36 -6.72 5.98 4.56
N ILE A 37 -5.64 6.63 4.95
CA ILE A 37 -4.70 7.27 4.02
C ILE A 37 -3.28 7.02 4.49
N GLY A 38 -2.44 6.55 3.57
CA GLY A 38 -1.01 6.43 3.76
C GLY A 38 -0.24 7.10 2.63
N GLU A 39 1.01 7.44 2.89
CA GLU A 39 1.95 7.88 1.87
C GLU A 39 3.05 6.82 1.76
N ILE A 40 3.21 6.26 0.58
CA ILE A 40 4.17 5.20 0.32
C ILE A 40 5.33 5.77 -0.47
N THR A 41 6.55 5.58 0.02
CA THR A 41 7.77 5.90 -0.73
C THR A 41 8.49 4.60 -1.06
N VAL A 42 8.78 4.38 -2.34
CA VAL A 42 9.46 3.18 -2.83
C VAL A 42 10.80 3.58 -3.40
N ALA A 43 11.86 2.93 -2.93
CA ALA A 43 13.22 3.17 -3.43
C ALA A 43 13.32 2.90 -4.93
N PRO A 44 14.27 3.54 -5.64
CA PRO A 44 14.47 3.28 -7.06
C PRO A 44 14.68 1.80 -7.37
N ARG A 45 14.15 1.36 -8.51
CA ARG A 45 14.33 0.00 -9.05
C ARG A 45 13.96 -1.08 -8.05
N SER A 46 12.83 -0.89 -7.36
CA SER A 46 12.36 -1.81 -6.31
C SER A 46 10.93 -2.24 -6.58
N ALA A 47 10.66 -3.51 -6.29
CA ALA A 47 9.32 -4.05 -6.32
C ALA A 47 8.57 -3.70 -5.03
N GLY A 48 7.25 -3.65 -5.13
CA GLY A 48 6.35 -3.55 -3.99
C GLY A 48 5.99 -4.93 -3.43
N PRO A 49 4.80 -5.06 -2.81
CA PRO A 49 4.34 -6.33 -2.25
C PRO A 49 4.08 -7.36 -3.36
N PRO A 50 3.89 -8.63 -2.99
CA PRO A 50 3.40 -9.61 -3.97
C PRO A 50 2.02 -9.20 -4.48
N GLN A 51 1.65 -9.66 -5.70
CA GLN A 51 0.32 -9.41 -6.21
C GLN A 51 -0.71 -10.00 -5.24
N HIS A 52 -1.73 -9.21 -4.90
CA HIS A 52 -2.73 -9.57 -3.90
C HIS A 52 -4.07 -8.95 -4.25
N ARG A 53 -5.14 -9.42 -3.60
CA ARG A 53 -6.47 -8.88 -3.76
C ARG A 53 -7.11 -8.62 -2.40
N HIS A 54 -7.89 -7.55 -2.32
CA HIS A 54 -8.66 -7.19 -1.14
C HIS A 54 -10.13 -7.53 -1.38
N ALA A 55 -10.78 -8.18 -0.42
CA ALA A 55 -12.17 -8.58 -0.58
C ALA A 55 -13.17 -7.50 -0.15
N GLN A 56 -12.77 -6.56 0.71
CA GLN A 56 -13.71 -5.71 1.44
C GLN A 56 -13.49 -4.21 1.31
N HIS A 57 -12.49 -3.75 0.55
CA HIS A 57 -12.24 -2.32 0.41
C HIS A 57 -11.76 -1.94 -0.98
N ASP A 58 -12.03 -0.69 -1.35
CA ASP A 58 -11.40 -0.06 -2.50
C ASP A 58 -10.06 0.51 -2.11
N GLU A 59 -9.08 0.44 -3.00
CA GLU A 59 -7.76 1.01 -2.78
C GLU A 59 -7.42 1.97 -3.90
N GLY A 60 -7.01 3.19 -3.51
CA GLY A 60 -6.56 4.20 -4.46
C GLY A 60 -5.07 4.43 -4.35
N PHE A 61 -4.44 4.71 -5.48
CA PHE A 61 -3.04 5.14 -5.57
C PHE A 61 -2.96 6.38 -6.45
N TYR A 62 -2.50 7.47 -5.88
CA TYR A 62 -2.21 8.68 -6.64
C TYR A 62 -0.70 8.87 -6.69
N VAL A 63 -0.14 8.96 -7.89
CA VAL A 63 1.31 9.13 -8.08
C VAL A 63 1.65 10.60 -7.82
N VAL A 64 2.30 10.87 -6.70
CA VAL A 64 2.71 12.22 -6.29
C VAL A 64 3.99 12.62 -7.00
N SER A 65 4.99 11.73 -7.04
CA SER A 65 6.26 11.96 -7.74
C SER A 65 6.87 10.63 -8.18
N GLY A 66 7.70 10.69 -9.20
CA GLY A 66 8.29 9.49 -9.81
C GLY A 66 7.33 8.85 -10.81
N THR A 67 7.62 7.60 -11.15
CA THR A 67 6.80 6.78 -12.05
C THR A 67 6.50 5.45 -11.39
N ALA A 68 5.23 5.09 -11.33
CA ALA A 68 4.80 3.81 -10.78
C ALA A 68 4.57 2.81 -11.91
N ARG A 69 4.87 1.55 -11.65
CA ARG A 69 4.38 0.46 -12.48
C ARG A 69 3.29 -0.27 -11.72
N PHE A 70 2.05 -0.18 -12.20
CA PHE A 70 0.93 -0.91 -11.64
C PHE A 70 0.69 -2.17 -12.46
N THR A 71 0.56 -3.30 -11.77
CA THR A 71 0.12 -4.56 -12.38
C THR A 71 -1.24 -4.90 -11.81
N VAL A 72 -2.22 -5.08 -12.69
CA VAL A 72 -3.59 -5.47 -12.32
C VAL A 72 -3.93 -6.74 -13.09
N GLY A 73 -3.89 -7.87 -12.40
CA GLY A 73 -3.95 -9.17 -13.06
C GLY A 73 -2.77 -9.38 -14.00
N THR A 74 -3.02 -9.45 -15.30
CA THR A 74 -1.98 -9.56 -16.34
C THR A 74 -1.67 -8.24 -17.03
N ALA A 75 -2.42 -7.17 -16.76
CA ALA A 75 -2.22 -5.86 -17.36
C ALA A 75 -1.17 -5.06 -16.58
N VAL A 76 -0.29 -4.39 -17.31
CA VAL A 76 0.80 -3.57 -16.74
C VAL A 76 0.65 -2.14 -17.24
N TYR A 77 0.71 -1.19 -16.31
CA TYR A 77 0.58 0.24 -16.60
C TYR A 77 1.75 0.99 -16.00
N ASP A 78 2.49 1.75 -16.80
CA ASP A 78 3.49 2.69 -16.31
C ASP A 78 2.82 4.07 -16.17
N ALA A 79 2.83 4.61 -14.97
CA ALA A 79 2.03 5.76 -14.58
C ALA A 79 2.92 6.90 -14.07
N PRO A 80 3.00 8.02 -14.80
CA PRO A 80 3.74 9.19 -14.32
C PRO A 80 3.00 9.91 -13.19
N ALA A 81 3.69 10.87 -12.57
CA ALA A 81 3.10 11.74 -11.56
C ALA A 81 1.80 12.37 -12.07
N GLY A 82 0.80 12.46 -11.21
CA GLY A 82 -0.53 12.96 -11.57
C GLY A 82 -1.51 11.88 -11.99
N THR A 83 -1.10 10.61 -12.01
CA THR A 83 -1.98 9.49 -12.37
C THR A 83 -2.67 8.92 -11.12
N LEU A 84 -3.95 8.62 -11.24
CA LEU A 84 -4.73 7.92 -10.23
C LEU A 84 -5.07 6.52 -10.71
N ALA A 85 -4.76 5.52 -9.89
CA ALA A 85 -5.21 4.14 -10.08
C ALA A 85 -6.19 3.79 -8.97
N MET A 86 -7.40 3.39 -9.34
CA MET A 86 -8.40 2.89 -8.40
C MET A 86 -8.57 1.40 -8.59
N ILE A 87 -8.38 0.65 -7.51
CA ILE A 87 -8.45 -0.82 -7.53
C ILE A 87 -9.68 -1.25 -6.73
N PRO A 88 -10.68 -1.82 -7.40
CA PRO A 88 -11.88 -2.28 -6.70
C PRO A 88 -11.62 -3.57 -5.89
N PRO A 89 -12.52 -3.91 -4.95
CA PRO A 89 -12.44 -5.19 -4.26
C PRO A 89 -12.37 -6.36 -5.25
N GLY A 90 -11.53 -7.33 -4.94
CA GLY A 90 -11.37 -8.54 -5.75
C GLY A 90 -10.37 -8.47 -6.89
N ALA A 91 -9.93 -7.28 -7.28
CA ALA A 91 -8.96 -7.14 -8.38
C ALA A 91 -7.53 -7.42 -7.88
N PRO A 92 -6.82 -8.42 -8.45
CA PRO A 92 -5.43 -8.67 -8.11
C PRO A 92 -4.55 -7.52 -8.57
N HIS A 93 -3.66 -7.06 -7.70
CA HIS A 93 -2.81 -5.91 -8.04
C HIS A 93 -1.51 -5.89 -7.26
N THR A 94 -0.54 -5.16 -7.79
CA THR A 94 0.68 -4.77 -7.11
C THR A 94 1.25 -3.52 -7.79
N PHE A 95 2.27 -2.96 -7.19
CA PHE A 95 3.00 -1.82 -7.74
C PHE A 95 4.50 -2.00 -7.57
N ALA A 96 5.26 -1.27 -8.38
CA ALA A 96 6.72 -1.25 -8.32
C ALA A 96 7.23 0.13 -8.74
N ASN A 97 8.47 0.41 -8.36
CA ASN A 97 9.20 1.57 -8.88
C ASN A 97 10.20 1.09 -9.94
N PRO A 98 9.91 1.27 -11.23
CA PRO A 98 10.82 0.87 -12.29
C PRO A 98 11.91 1.90 -12.58
N GLY A 99 11.83 3.10 -12.01
CA GLY A 99 12.68 4.24 -12.34
C GLY A 99 13.89 4.40 -11.45
N ASP A 100 14.65 5.45 -11.73
CA ASP A 100 15.90 5.80 -11.02
C ASP A 100 15.66 6.79 -9.87
N GLU A 101 14.46 7.35 -9.76
CA GLU A 101 14.07 8.28 -8.72
C GLU A 101 13.14 7.61 -7.72
N PRO A 102 13.06 8.10 -6.47
CA PRO A 102 12.05 7.59 -5.54
C PRO A 102 10.64 7.76 -6.09
N LEU A 103 9.79 6.78 -5.85
CA LEU A 103 8.37 6.84 -6.15
C LEU A 103 7.61 7.22 -4.89
N VAL A 104 6.74 8.23 -4.97
CA VAL A 104 5.86 8.61 -3.86
C VAL A 104 4.42 8.45 -4.31
N LEU A 105 3.66 7.66 -3.55
CA LEU A 105 2.25 7.37 -3.77
C LEU A 105 1.43 7.86 -2.58
N LEU A 106 0.31 8.54 -2.85
CA LEU A 106 -0.74 8.69 -1.87
C LEU A 106 -1.66 7.49 -2.01
N ASN A 107 -1.88 6.76 -0.90
CA ASN A 107 -2.61 5.50 -0.90
C ASN A 107 -3.85 5.64 -0.02
N THR A 108 -5.03 5.34 -0.58
CA THR A 108 -6.30 5.46 0.14
C THR A 108 -6.99 4.10 0.26
N PHE A 109 -7.70 3.93 1.37
CA PHE A 109 -8.48 2.72 1.66
C PHE A 109 -9.88 3.12 2.10
N THR A 110 -10.90 2.56 1.48
CA THR A 110 -12.30 2.79 1.86
C THR A 110 -13.05 1.47 1.94
N PRO A 111 -13.36 1.02 3.20
CA PRO A 111 -12.97 1.56 4.51
C PRO A 111 -11.49 1.36 4.86
N ASP A 112 -11.09 1.83 6.03
CA ASP A 112 -9.72 1.89 6.53
C ASP A 112 -9.09 0.55 6.92
N LEU A 113 -9.78 -0.54 6.78
CA LEU A 113 -9.42 -1.87 7.29
C LEU A 113 -7.92 -2.20 7.14
N TYR A 114 -7.35 -1.91 5.99
CA TYR A 114 -5.99 -2.35 5.64
C TYR A 114 -4.88 -1.52 6.29
N VAL A 115 -5.19 -0.40 6.92
CA VAL A 115 -4.14 0.43 7.55
C VAL A 115 -3.44 -0.35 8.66
N GLN A 116 -4.16 -1.15 9.43
CA GLN A 116 -3.57 -1.94 10.52
C GLN A 116 -2.61 -3.02 10.01
N TYR A 117 -2.76 -3.46 8.77
CA TYR A 117 -1.83 -4.39 8.14
C TYR A 117 -0.39 -3.87 8.21
N PHE A 118 -0.17 -2.61 7.91
CA PHE A 118 1.17 -2.02 7.95
C PHE A 118 1.75 -2.03 9.37
N ARG A 119 0.94 -1.72 10.38
CA ARG A 119 1.36 -1.74 11.78
C ARG A 119 1.67 -3.14 12.26
N ASP A 120 0.87 -4.12 11.86
CA ASP A 120 1.10 -5.52 12.21
C ASP A 120 2.39 -6.03 11.57
N LEU A 121 2.64 -5.72 10.31
CA LEU A 121 3.91 -6.06 9.66
C LEU A 121 5.10 -5.45 10.38
N ARG A 122 5.00 -4.19 10.78
CA ARG A 122 6.09 -3.53 11.54
C ARG A 122 6.42 -4.29 12.82
N SER A 123 5.42 -4.73 13.55
CA SER A 123 5.62 -5.44 14.81
C SER A 123 6.18 -6.85 14.64
N LEU A 124 6.02 -7.45 13.47
CA LEU A 124 6.45 -8.83 13.17
C LEU A 124 7.69 -8.91 12.28
N THR A 125 8.27 -7.77 11.93
CA THR A 125 9.42 -7.70 11.02
C THR A 125 10.57 -6.98 11.71
N PRO A 126 11.79 -7.54 11.70
CA PRO A 126 12.95 -6.85 12.24
C PRO A 126 13.16 -5.49 11.56
N ALA A 127 13.60 -4.51 12.35
CA ALA A 127 13.77 -3.14 11.88
C ALA A 127 14.70 -3.07 10.67
N GLY A 128 14.25 -2.39 9.60
CA GLY A 128 15.01 -2.19 8.37
C GLY A 128 14.99 -3.37 7.41
N GLU A 129 14.36 -4.48 7.76
CA GLU A 129 14.26 -5.64 6.88
C GLU A 129 12.94 -5.65 6.11
N ALA A 130 12.94 -6.37 4.98
CA ALA A 130 11.70 -6.71 4.29
C ALA A 130 10.99 -7.84 5.03
N PRO A 131 9.66 -7.84 5.13
CA PRO A 131 8.94 -8.94 5.75
C PRO A 131 9.09 -10.24 4.95
N ALA A 132 9.17 -11.37 5.65
CA ALA A 132 9.18 -12.67 5.00
C ALA A 132 7.86 -12.93 4.27
N PRO A 133 7.87 -13.65 3.13
CA PRO A 133 6.64 -13.92 2.37
C PRO A 133 5.53 -14.58 3.20
N GLU A 134 5.89 -15.50 4.09
CA GLU A 134 4.92 -16.19 4.95
C GLU A 134 4.29 -15.21 5.96
N THR A 135 5.09 -14.29 6.50
CA THR A 135 4.60 -13.26 7.42
C THR A 135 3.63 -12.33 6.70
N THR A 136 4.01 -11.87 5.50
CA THR A 136 3.16 -11.01 4.67
C THR A 136 1.81 -11.68 4.40
N ALA A 137 1.80 -12.91 3.91
CA ALA A 137 0.57 -13.63 3.60
C ALA A 137 -0.31 -13.83 4.83
N ARG A 138 0.29 -14.16 5.97
CA ARG A 138 -0.45 -14.37 7.22
C ARG A 138 -1.09 -13.08 7.72
N VAL A 139 -0.37 -11.96 7.68
CA VAL A 139 -0.94 -10.67 8.12
C VAL A 139 -2.02 -10.20 7.15
N MET A 140 -1.82 -10.36 5.84
CA MET A 140 -2.84 -10.04 4.84
C MET A 140 -4.16 -10.74 5.15
N SER A 141 -4.12 -12.02 5.54
CA SER A 141 -5.33 -12.79 5.81
C SER A 141 -6.16 -12.24 6.98
N ARG A 142 -5.57 -11.46 7.88
CA ARG A 142 -6.30 -10.80 8.97
C ARG A 142 -7.20 -9.67 8.47
N TYR A 143 -6.93 -9.16 7.26
CA TYR A 143 -7.59 -7.98 6.70
C TYR A 143 -8.28 -8.29 5.37
N ALA A 144 -8.87 -9.48 5.27
CA ALA A 144 -9.62 -9.93 4.09
C ALA A 144 -8.82 -9.76 2.79
N THR A 145 -7.53 -10.08 2.85
CA THR A 145 -6.59 -9.93 1.74
C THR A 145 -5.82 -11.23 1.54
N GLU A 146 -5.62 -11.62 0.29
CA GLU A 146 -4.88 -12.82 -0.04
C GLU A 146 -3.88 -12.57 -1.15
N VAL A 147 -2.78 -13.29 -1.13
CA VAL A 147 -1.81 -13.30 -2.23
C VAL A 147 -2.49 -13.92 -3.46
N ALA A 148 -2.28 -13.31 -4.61
CA ALA A 148 -2.92 -13.68 -5.87
C ALA A 148 -1.87 -14.01 -6.91
N ASP A 149 -1.02 -14.98 -6.63
CA ASP A 149 0.07 -15.42 -7.51
C ASP A 149 -0.40 -16.34 -8.65
N ASP A 150 -1.65 -16.76 -8.65
CA ASP A 150 -2.28 -17.53 -9.72
C ASP A 150 -2.27 -16.81 -11.07
N TYR A 151 -2.01 -15.52 -11.09
CA TYR A 151 -1.85 -14.73 -12.32
C TYR A 151 -0.41 -14.68 -12.81
N ALA A 152 0.56 -15.10 -12.02
CA ALA A 152 1.98 -14.99 -12.37
C ALA A 152 2.44 -15.99 -13.43
N SER A 153 1.65 -17.01 -13.71
CA SER A 153 1.98 -18.11 -14.64
C SER A 153 1.23 -18.06 -15.97
N SER A 154 0.44 -17.04 -16.22
CA SER A 154 -0.37 -16.93 -17.44
C SER A 154 0.30 -16.14 -18.56
#